data_e4d4acd0a291f662202954977a74b05f
#
_entry.id   e4d4acd0a291f662202954977a74b05f
#
_cell.length_a   1.000
_cell.length_b   1.000
_cell.length_c   1.000
_cell.angle_alpha   90.00
_cell.angle_beta   90.00
_cell.angle_gamma   90.00
#
_symmetry.space_group_name_H-M   'P 1'
#
loop_
_entity.id
_entity.type
_entity.pdbx_description
1 polymer ?
#
loop_
_entity_poly.entity_id
_entity_poly.type
_entity_poly.pdbx_seq_one_letter_code
_entity_poly.pdbx_strand_id
1 'polypeptide(L)'
;DPRWPGVVATDRAARASMKRCGWAKGSDVMIAYHDHEWGVPVHDDRRLFEHLMLDAFQAGLSWAIILDKRENFRKAFASFDPEKIARYTRRDIGRLLANPGIVRNKQKVTAAITNARAFLRIQERFGSFDAFMWQFVDGKPRHNSWKTMRQLPAKTRESDRMSEALREQGFAFAGSTICYAFMQAAGMVNDHLVSCFRHAEILALDTRRSTA
;
A
#
# COMPACT_ATOMS: atom_id res chain seq x y z
N ASP A 1 0.21 -19.23 5.87
CA ASP A 1 -0.42 -18.73 4.66
C ASP A 1 0.65 -18.01 3.81
N PRO A 2 0.88 -18.41 2.54
CA PRO A 2 1.93 -17.82 1.70
C PRO A 2 1.72 -16.33 1.43
N ARG A 3 0.51 -15.81 1.61
CA ARG A 3 0.19 -14.37 1.51
C ARG A 3 0.77 -13.55 2.67
N TRP A 4 1.06 -14.22 3.78
CA TRP A 4 1.50 -13.59 5.04
C TRP A 4 2.64 -14.42 5.64
N PRO A 5 3.86 -14.38 5.08
CA PRO A 5 4.99 -15.14 5.61
C PRO A 5 5.28 -14.69 7.05
N GLY A 6 5.22 -15.65 8.00
CA GLY A 6 5.40 -15.38 9.44
C GLY A 6 4.12 -15.43 10.27
N VAL A 7 2.93 -15.57 9.66
CA VAL A 7 1.68 -15.74 10.41
C VAL A 7 1.47 -17.21 10.74
N VAL A 8 1.59 -17.57 12.00
CA VAL A 8 1.29 -18.92 12.51
C VAL A 8 -0.18 -19.02 12.97
N ALA A 9 -0.78 -20.19 12.84
CA ALA A 9 -2.18 -20.44 13.20
C ALA A 9 -2.52 -20.09 14.68
N THR A 10 -1.56 -20.23 15.57
CA THR A 10 -1.65 -19.86 17.00
C THR A 10 -1.88 -18.36 17.22
N ASP A 11 -1.36 -17.48 16.34
CA ASP A 11 -1.53 -16.03 16.42
C ASP A 11 -2.99 -15.62 16.12
N ARG A 12 -3.65 -16.33 15.21
CA ARG A 12 -5.06 -16.07 14.85
C ARG A 12 -6.03 -16.35 16.00
N ALA A 13 -5.85 -17.42 16.74
CA ALA A 13 -6.69 -17.75 17.90
C ALA A 13 -6.52 -16.74 19.02
N ALA A 14 -5.27 -16.36 19.34
CA ALA A 14 -4.96 -15.34 20.34
C ALA A 14 -5.56 -13.96 20.02
N ARG A 15 -5.64 -13.61 18.74
CA ARG A 15 -6.17 -12.31 18.26
C ARG A 15 -7.69 -12.32 18.02
N ALA A 16 -8.38 -13.44 18.15
CA ALA A 16 -9.81 -13.56 17.82
C ALA A 16 -10.70 -12.61 18.64
N SER A 17 -10.39 -12.40 19.92
CA SER A 17 -11.11 -11.53 20.84
C SER A 17 -10.64 -10.07 20.84
N MET A 18 -9.56 -9.73 20.12
CA MET A 18 -8.97 -8.40 20.15
C MET A 18 -9.81 -7.38 19.36
N LYS A 19 -9.90 -6.16 19.88
CA LYS A 19 -10.63 -5.07 19.21
C LYS A 19 -9.85 -4.56 17.99
N ARG A 20 -10.49 -4.54 16.83
CA ARG A 20 -9.95 -4.08 15.55
C ARG A 20 -10.59 -2.76 15.11
N CYS A 21 -9.98 -2.10 14.12
CA CYS A 21 -10.62 -1.00 13.40
C CYS A 21 -11.91 -1.48 12.71
N GLY A 22 -12.94 -0.65 12.67
CA GLY A 22 -14.28 -1.05 12.23
C GLY A 22 -14.38 -1.55 10.78
N TRP A 23 -13.41 -1.23 9.93
CA TRP A 23 -13.33 -1.69 8.54
C TRP A 23 -12.73 -3.11 8.41
N ALA A 24 -11.97 -3.58 9.40
CA ALA A 24 -11.28 -4.87 9.39
C ALA A 24 -12.25 -6.00 9.78
N LYS A 25 -13.27 -6.24 8.95
CA LYS A 25 -14.29 -7.26 9.16
C LYS A 25 -14.83 -7.75 7.82
N GLY A 26 -15.61 -8.83 7.84
CA GLY A 26 -16.32 -9.33 6.66
C GLY A 26 -15.57 -10.40 5.86
N SER A 27 -14.23 -10.44 5.87
CA SER A 27 -13.47 -11.52 5.25
C SER A 27 -12.14 -11.77 5.97
N ASP A 28 -11.67 -13.02 5.90
CA ASP A 28 -10.39 -13.42 6.51
C ASP A 28 -9.20 -12.65 5.93
N VAL A 29 -9.25 -12.31 4.64
CA VAL A 29 -8.17 -11.57 3.98
C VAL A 29 -8.09 -10.13 4.48
N MET A 30 -9.24 -9.48 4.74
CA MET A 30 -9.28 -8.13 5.31
C MET A 30 -8.76 -8.11 6.74
N ILE A 31 -9.13 -9.12 7.55
CA ILE A 31 -8.65 -9.27 8.92
C ILE A 31 -7.13 -9.51 8.94
N ALA A 32 -6.64 -10.41 8.10
CA ALA A 32 -5.21 -10.70 8.01
C ALA A 32 -4.40 -9.49 7.54
N TYR A 33 -4.89 -8.75 6.53
CA TYR A 33 -4.26 -7.52 6.07
C TYR A 33 -4.16 -6.48 7.19
N HIS A 34 -5.25 -6.25 7.93
CA HIS A 34 -5.27 -5.35 9.09
C HIS A 34 -4.29 -5.78 10.18
N ASP A 35 -4.29 -7.08 10.52
CA ASP A 35 -3.56 -7.57 11.67
C ASP A 35 -2.04 -7.70 11.42
N HIS A 36 -1.60 -7.78 10.16
CA HIS A 36 -0.21 -8.12 9.85
C HIS A 36 0.50 -7.15 8.90
N GLU A 37 -0.24 -6.34 8.14
CA GLU A 37 0.38 -5.51 7.10
C GLU A 37 0.04 -4.01 7.24
N TRP A 38 -1.24 -3.65 7.32
CA TRP A 38 -1.65 -2.26 7.32
C TRP A 38 -1.05 -1.48 8.51
N GLY A 39 -0.39 -0.36 8.21
CA GLY A 39 0.27 0.48 9.21
C GLY A 39 1.68 0.02 9.59
N VAL A 40 2.17 -1.11 9.06
CA VAL A 40 3.55 -1.57 9.30
C VAL A 40 4.50 -0.81 8.38
N PRO A 41 5.57 -0.14 8.90
CA PRO A 41 6.52 0.59 8.08
C PRO A 41 7.22 -0.28 7.05
N VAL A 42 7.11 0.11 5.78
CA VAL A 42 7.72 -0.56 4.61
C VAL A 42 8.80 0.33 4.03
N HIS A 43 10.02 -0.20 3.87
CA HIS A 43 11.20 0.46 3.31
C HIS A 43 11.81 -0.29 2.11
N ASP A 44 11.15 -1.33 1.64
CA ASP A 44 11.53 -2.03 0.41
C ASP A 44 10.87 -1.36 -0.79
N ASP A 45 11.66 -0.86 -1.72
CA ASP A 45 11.23 -0.11 -2.90
C ASP A 45 10.16 -0.85 -3.71
N ARG A 46 10.32 -2.17 -3.90
CA ARG A 46 9.40 -2.98 -4.68
C ARG A 46 8.06 -3.18 -3.97
N ARG A 47 8.09 -3.36 -2.65
CA ARG A 47 6.87 -3.44 -1.84
C ARG A 47 6.13 -2.11 -1.82
N LEU A 48 6.86 -0.99 -1.71
CA LEU A 48 6.26 0.35 -1.83
C LEU A 48 5.61 0.54 -3.20
N PHE A 49 6.26 0.10 -4.28
CA PHE A 49 5.67 0.14 -5.62
C PHE A 49 4.42 -0.75 -5.72
N GLU A 50 4.45 -1.99 -5.19
CA GLU A 50 3.27 -2.87 -5.13
C GLU A 50 2.10 -2.19 -4.43
N HIS A 51 2.32 -1.61 -3.24
CA HIS A 51 1.26 -0.90 -2.49
C HIS A 51 0.66 0.24 -3.33
N LEU A 52 1.49 1.12 -3.88
CA LEU A 52 1.01 2.25 -4.68
C LEU A 52 0.22 1.80 -5.92
N MET A 53 0.67 0.72 -6.58
CA MET A 53 -0.04 0.17 -7.73
C MET A 53 -1.39 -0.44 -7.33
N LEU A 54 -1.45 -1.18 -6.24
CA LEU A 54 -2.71 -1.76 -5.74
C LEU A 54 -3.70 -0.67 -5.33
N ASP A 55 -3.25 0.39 -4.67
CA ASP A 55 -4.09 1.55 -4.33
C ASP A 55 -4.60 2.28 -5.59
N ALA A 56 -3.77 2.41 -6.63
CA ALA A 56 -4.19 2.96 -7.92
C ALA A 56 -5.25 2.07 -8.61
N PHE A 57 -5.10 0.74 -8.53
CA PHE A 57 -6.10 -0.20 -9.05
C PHE A 57 -7.40 -0.21 -8.22
N GLN A 58 -7.31 0.13 -6.93
CA GLN A 58 -8.48 0.20 -6.03
C GLN A 58 -9.41 1.36 -6.37
N ALA A 59 -8.93 2.46 -6.95
CA ALA A 59 -9.75 3.65 -7.21
C ALA A 59 -11.13 3.29 -7.81
N GLY A 60 -12.21 3.60 -7.09
CA GLY A 60 -13.59 3.27 -7.46
C GLY A 60 -14.04 1.83 -7.16
N LEU A 61 -13.24 1.03 -6.45
CA LEU A 61 -13.53 -0.35 -6.05
C LEU A 61 -13.36 -0.52 -4.53
N SER A 62 -13.87 -1.63 -3.96
CA SER A 62 -13.58 -1.98 -2.57
C SER A 62 -12.17 -2.56 -2.43
N TRP A 63 -11.52 -2.27 -1.30
CA TRP A 63 -10.20 -2.83 -1.01
C TRP A 63 -10.20 -4.36 -0.92
N ALA A 64 -11.29 -4.95 -0.43
CA ALA A 64 -11.43 -6.40 -0.39
C ALA A 64 -11.26 -7.05 -1.77
N ILE A 65 -11.82 -6.46 -2.83
CA ILE A 65 -11.65 -6.96 -4.21
C ILE A 65 -10.17 -6.96 -4.63
N ILE A 66 -9.42 -5.94 -4.25
CA ILE A 66 -7.99 -5.83 -4.58
C ILE A 66 -7.18 -6.88 -3.81
N LEU A 67 -7.45 -7.06 -2.53
CA LEU A 67 -6.78 -8.06 -1.71
C LEU A 67 -7.07 -9.50 -2.20
N ASP A 68 -8.31 -9.81 -2.55
CA ASP A 68 -8.68 -11.12 -3.11
C ASP A 68 -7.96 -11.41 -4.44
N LYS A 69 -7.70 -10.36 -5.23
CA LYS A 69 -7.00 -10.47 -6.51
C LYS A 69 -5.49 -10.27 -6.43
N ARG A 70 -4.93 -9.97 -5.26
CA ARG A 70 -3.53 -9.57 -5.10
C ARG A 70 -2.53 -10.56 -5.69
N GLU A 71 -2.71 -11.86 -5.44
CA GLU A 71 -1.83 -12.89 -6.01
C GLU A 71 -1.93 -12.97 -7.54
N ASN A 72 -3.12 -12.73 -8.09
CA ASN A 72 -3.29 -12.66 -9.53
C ASN A 72 -2.63 -11.40 -10.11
N PHE A 73 -2.67 -10.28 -9.41
CA PHE A 73 -1.92 -9.07 -9.77
C PHE A 73 -0.41 -9.34 -9.76
N ARG A 74 0.13 -9.97 -8.71
CA ARG A 74 1.55 -10.36 -8.63
C ARG A 74 1.97 -11.21 -9.83
N LYS A 75 1.20 -12.26 -10.15
CA LYS A 75 1.46 -13.12 -11.33
C LYS A 75 1.37 -12.33 -12.63
N ALA A 76 0.37 -11.47 -12.80
CA ALA A 76 0.12 -10.72 -14.03
C ALA A 76 1.17 -9.63 -14.29
N PHE A 77 1.68 -8.98 -13.23
CA PHE A 77 2.61 -7.86 -13.25
C PHE A 77 4.03 -8.26 -12.81
N ALA A 78 4.46 -9.49 -13.09
CA ALA A 78 5.83 -9.99 -12.82
C ALA A 78 6.26 -9.73 -11.36
N SER A 79 5.38 -9.96 -10.39
CA SER A 79 5.54 -9.68 -8.96
C SER A 79 5.87 -8.21 -8.67
N PHE A 80 5.29 -7.30 -9.43
CA PHE A 80 5.52 -5.85 -9.35
C PHE A 80 6.99 -5.45 -9.54
N ASP A 81 7.71 -6.18 -10.39
CA ASP A 81 9.06 -5.83 -10.83
C ASP A 81 9.00 -4.61 -11.76
N PRO A 82 9.47 -3.42 -11.35
CA PRO A 82 9.31 -2.20 -12.12
C PRO A 82 10.07 -2.22 -13.44
N GLU A 83 11.23 -2.87 -13.48
CA GLU A 83 12.04 -2.97 -14.70
C GLU A 83 11.31 -3.79 -15.78
N LYS A 84 10.68 -4.90 -15.38
CA LYS A 84 9.90 -5.73 -16.30
C LYS A 84 8.64 -5.01 -16.76
N ILE A 85 7.90 -4.38 -15.85
CA ILE A 85 6.65 -3.66 -16.16
C ILE A 85 6.93 -2.47 -17.09
N ALA A 86 8.02 -1.72 -16.86
CA ALA A 86 8.41 -0.57 -17.69
C ALA A 86 8.61 -0.94 -19.19
N ARG A 87 8.94 -2.21 -19.48
CA ARG A 87 9.17 -2.77 -20.81
C ARG A 87 7.92 -3.38 -21.46
N TYR A 88 6.78 -3.40 -20.77
CA TYR A 88 5.56 -3.98 -21.31
C TYR A 88 5.12 -3.26 -22.60
N THR A 89 4.71 -4.07 -23.55
CA THR A 89 4.31 -3.69 -24.92
C THR A 89 2.78 -3.65 -25.07
N ARG A 90 2.30 -3.30 -26.24
CA ARG A 90 0.86 -3.43 -26.60
C ARG A 90 0.35 -4.87 -26.46
N ARG A 91 1.20 -5.88 -26.72
CA ARG A 91 0.85 -7.30 -26.55
C ARG A 91 0.62 -7.62 -25.07
N ASP A 92 1.46 -7.09 -24.18
CA ASP A 92 1.31 -7.28 -22.74
C ASP A 92 0.04 -6.60 -22.20
N ILE A 93 -0.27 -5.40 -22.68
CA ILE A 93 -1.54 -4.72 -22.36
C ILE A 93 -2.72 -5.60 -22.77
N GLY A 94 -2.71 -6.17 -23.99
CA GLY A 94 -3.74 -7.10 -24.45
C GLY A 94 -3.87 -8.32 -23.54
N ARG A 95 -2.76 -8.95 -23.17
CA ARG A 95 -2.71 -10.07 -22.21
C ARG A 95 -3.33 -9.72 -20.85
N LEU A 96 -2.98 -8.55 -20.31
CA LEU A 96 -3.50 -8.08 -19.03
C LEU A 96 -5.01 -7.80 -19.07
N LEU A 97 -5.49 -7.17 -20.16
CA LEU A 97 -6.92 -6.88 -20.35
C LEU A 97 -7.77 -8.13 -20.58
N ALA A 98 -7.16 -9.21 -21.07
CA ALA A 98 -7.82 -10.51 -21.21
C ALA A 98 -7.85 -11.32 -19.91
N ASN A 99 -7.08 -10.94 -18.87
CA ASN A 99 -6.96 -11.70 -17.63
C ASN A 99 -8.11 -11.38 -16.64
N PRO A 100 -9.07 -12.31 -16.40
CA PRO A 100 -10.17 -12.09 -15.46
C PRO A 100 -9.71 -12.06 -13.97
N GLY A 101 -8.50 -12.49 -13.69
CA GLY A 101 -7.93 -12.50 -12.34
C GLY A 101 -7.59 -11.10 -11.82
N ILE A 102 -7.52 -10.07 -12.67
CA ILE A 102 -7.20 -8.70 -12.28
C ILE A 102 -8.33 -7.72 -12.66
N VAL A 103 -8.19 -6.47 -12.25
CA VAL A 103 -9.09 -5.38 -12.68
C VAL A 103 -8.75 -4.99 -14.13
N ARG A 104 -9.64 -5.31 -15.07
CA ARG A 104 -9.47 -5.10 -16.52
C ARG A 104 -9.86 -3.67 -16.94
N ASN A 105 -9.13 -2.69 -16.43
CA ASN A 105 -9.29 -1.28 -16.82
C ASN A 105 -8.08 -0.82 -17.64
N LYS A 106 -8.31 -0.45 -18.91
CA LYS A 106 -7.25 -0.07 -19.85
C LYS A 106 -6.40 1.09 -19.35
N GLN A 107 -7.04 2.10 -18.76
CA GLN A 107 -6.32 3.28 -18.25
C GLN A 107 -5.39 2.89 -17.08
N LYS A 108 -5.88 2.07 -16.13
CA LYS A 108 -5.09 1.60 -14.98
C LYS A 108 -3.94 0.67 -15.41
N VAL A 109 -4.19 -0.23 -16.35
CA VAL A 109 -3.14 -1.12 -16.91
C VAL A 109 -2.07 -0.30 -17.62
N THR A 110 -2.45 0.69 -18.43
CA THR A 110 -1.48 1.57 -19.11
C THR A 110 -0.73 2.44 -18.09
N ALA A 111 -1.43 2.96 -17.08
CA ALA A 111 -0.83 3.73 -16.00
C ALA A 111 0.22 2.94 -15.22
N ALA A 112 0.02 1.64 -14.98
CA ALA A 112 1.01 0.79 -14.32
C ALA A 112 2.36 0.80 -15.05
N ILE A 113 2.36 0.81 -16.38
CA ILE A 113 3.58 0.87 -17.20
C ILE A 113 4.24 2.26 -17.09
N THR A 114 3.43 3.32 -17.17
CA THR A 114 3.92 4.71 -17.00
C THR A 114 4.51 4.90 -15.60
N ASN A 115 3.84 4.40 -14.59
CA ASN A 115 4.28 4.48 -13.20
C ASN A 115 5.58 3.68 -12.94
N ALA A 116 5.73 2.52 -13.57
CA ALA A 116 6.99 1.75 -13.49
C ALA A 116 8.17 2.53 -14.07
N ARG A 117 7.98 3.20 -15.21
CA ARG A 117 9.00 4.08 -15.79
C ARG A 117 9.31 5.29 -14.91
N ALA A 118 8.30 5.88 -14.31
CA ALA A 118 8.45 6.99 -13.36
C ALA A 118 9.19 6.55 -12.09
N PHE A 119 8.88 5.36 -11.58
CA PHE A 119 9.57 4.75 -10.44
C PHE A 119 11.08 4.60 -10.69
N LEU A 120 11.48 4.06 -11.84
CA LEU A 120 12.90 3.90 -12.20
C LEU A 120 13.62 5.25 -12.29
N ARG A 121 12.97 6.30 -12.85
CA ARG A 121 13.53 7.65 -12.86
C ARG A 121 13.70 8.22 -11.45
N ILE A 122 12.78 7.94 -10.54
CA ILE A 122 12.90 8.35 -9.13
C ILE A 122 14.10 7.67 -8.48
N GLN A 123 14.27 6.35 -8.67
CA GLN A 123 15.44 5.64 -8.14
C GLN A 123 16.76 6.25 -8.65
N GLU A 124 16.83 6.53 -9.95
CA GLU A 124 18.00 7.15 -10.57
C GLU A 124 18.28 8.56 -9.99
N ARG A 125 17.25 9.36 -9.79
CA ARG A 125 17.39 10.76 -9.37
C ARG A 125 17.57 10.93 -7.86
N PHE A 126 16.91 10.11 -7.04
CA PHE A 126 16.82 10.26 -5.58
C PHE A 126 17.51 9.13 -4.81
N GLY A 127 18.13 8.18 -5.50
CA GLY A 127 18.83 7.03 -4.92
C GLY A 127 17.91 5.84 -4.62
N SER A 128 16.70 6.06 -4.13
CA SER A 128 15.69 5.02 -3.92
C SER A 128 14.28 5.58 -3.97
N PHE A 129 13.30 4.72 -4.22
CA PHE A 129 11.89 5.09 -4.10
C PHE A 129 11.50 5.27 -2.64
N ASP A 130 12.09 4.51 -1.72
CA ASP A 130 11.93 4.65 -0.28
C ASP A 130 12.30 6.07 0.19
N ALA A 131 13.51 6.54 -0.12
CA ALA A 131 13.96 7.89 0.24
C ALA A 131 13.02 8.97 -0.30
N PHE A 132 12.57 8.82 -1.55
CA PHE A 132 11.62 9.75 -2.17
C PHE A 132 10.25 9.73 -1.49
N MET A 133 9.74 8.57 -1.09
CA MET A 133 8.41 8.49 -0.47
C MET A 133 8.42 8.91 1.00
N TRP A 134 9.41 8.47 1.77
CA TRP A 134 9.45 8.75 3.21
C TRP A 134 9.78 10.20 3.57
N GLN A 135 10.32 11.01 2.65
CA GLN A 135 10.56 12.45 2.90
C GLN A 135 9.29 13.22 3.28
N PHE A 136 8.10 12.77 2.85
CA PHE A 136 6.83 13.46 3.14
C PHE A 136 6.39 13.34 4.60
N VAL A 137 7.01 12.45 5.36
CA VAL A 137 6.82 12.28 6.81
C VAL A 137 8.14 12.39 7.59
N ASP A 138 9.13 13.09 7.02
CA ASP A 138 10.44 13.34 7.62
C ASP A 138 11.20 12.05 8.00
N GLY A 139 11.01 10.99 7.21
CA GLY A 139 11.64 9.68 7.36
C GLY A 139 11.15 8.84 8.55
N LYS A 140 10.07 9.25 9.23
CA LYS A 140 9.56 8.58 10.43
C LYS A 140 8.05 8.40 10.36
N PRO A 141 7.51 7.28 10.89
CA PRO A 141 6.06 7.10 11.00
C PRO A 141 5.42 8.21 11.84
N ARG A 142 4.27 8.70 11.42
CA ARG A 142 3.43 9.58 12.23
C ARG A 142 2.37 8.77 12.96
N HIS A 143 2.27 8.91 14.26
CA HIS A 143 1.29 8.20 15.07
C HIS A 143 0.12 9.11 15.40
N ASN A 144 -1.04 8.82 14.80
CA ASN A 144 -2.28 9.53 15.06
C ASN A 144 -3.05 8.88 16.24
N SER A 145 -3.95 9.64 16.88
CA SER A 145 -4.71 9.18 18.05
C SER A 145 -6.22 9.21 17.80
N TRP A 146 -6.64 8.61 16.68
CA TRP A 146 -8.06 8.57 16.29
C TRP A 146 -8.88 7.69 17.22
N LYS A 147 -9.97 8.22 17.74
CA LYS A 147 -10.90 7.48 18.59
C LYS A 147 -12.04 6.81 17.80
N THR A 148 -12.37 7.35 16.65
CA THR A 148 -13.47 6.87 15.79
C THR A 148 -13.07 6.93 14.31
N MET A 149 -13.68 6.07 13.49
CA MET A 149 -13.46 6.07 12.03
C MET A 149 -13.85 7.40 11.35
N ARG A 150 -14.76 8.16 11.93
CA ARG A 150 -15.19 9.47 11.38
C ARG A 150 -14.12 10.55 11.49
N GLN A 151 -13.13 10.37 12.35
CA GLN A 151 -12.03 11.31 12.54
C GLN A 151 -10.91 11.11 11.50
N LEU A 152 -10.84 9.93 10.86
CA LEU A 152 -9.83 9.67 9.84
C LEU A 152 -10.09 10.58 8.64
N PRO A 153 -9.10 11.41 8.24
CA PRO A 153 -9.26 12.26 7.08
C PRO A 153 -9.16 11.43 5.78
N ALA A 154 -9.80 11.90 4.72
CA ALA A 154 -9.64 11.31 3.40
C ALA A 154 -8.29 11.67 2.74
N LYS A 155 -7.64 12.75 3.20
CA LYS A 155 -6.34 13.25 2.74
C LYS A 155 -5.75 14.22 3.77
N THR A 156 -4.46 14.48 3.68
CA THR A 156 -3.72 15.42 4.53
C THR A 156 -2.82 16.32 3.69
N ARG A 157 -2.17 17.30 4.32
CA ARG A 157 -1.16 18.16 3.62
C ARG A 157 0.01 17.33 3.09
N GLU A 158 0.43 16.29 3.82
CA GLU A 158 1.49 15.39 3.40
C GLU A 158 1.09 14.59 2.17
N SER A 159 -0.14 14.06 2.12
CA SER A 159 -0.64 13.36 0.95
C SER A 159 -0.91 14.28 -0.25
N ASP A 160 -1.26 15.55 -0.02
CA ASP A 160 -1.36 16.57 -1.07
C ASP A 160 0.02 16.80 -1.70
N ARG A 161 1.08 17.04 -0.89
CA ARG A 161 2.46 17.20 -1.34
C ARG A 161 3.01 15.95 -2.06
N MET A 162 2.75 14.76 -1.51
CA MET A 162 3.13 13.49 -2.14
C MET A 162 2.46 13.33 -3.50
N SER A 163 1.17 13.63 -3.60
CA SER A 163 0.41 13.57 -4.85
C SER A 163 0.99 14.51 -5.92
N GLU A 164 1.30 15.75 -5.55
CA GLU A 164 1.91 16.73 -6.44
C GLU A 164 3.27 16.24 -6.94
N ALA A 165 4.16 15.85 -6.03
CA ALA A 165 5.50 15.37 -6.37
C ALA A 165 5.47 14.09 -7.24
N LEU A 166 4.58 13.13 -6.96
CA LEU A 166 4.43 11.93 -7.79
C LEU A 166 3.95 12.27 -9.21
N ARG A 167 3.01 13.22 -9.35
CA ARG A 167 2.52 13.67 -10.67
C ARG A 167 3.61 14.39 -11.45
N GLU A 168 4.43 15.21 -10.80
CA GLU A 168 5.59 15.85 -11.42
C GLU A 168 6.61 14.84 -11.96
N GLN A 169 6.77 13.69 -11.28
CA GLN A 169 7.58 12.57 -11.78
C GLN A 169 6.87 11.73 -12.86
N GLY A 170 5.60 12.04 -13.19
CA GLY A 170 4.83 11.38 -14.23
C GLY A 170 4.01 10.18 -13.76
N PHE A 171 3.74 10.05 -12.47
CA PHE A 171 2.80 9.04 -11.96
C PHE A 171 1.35 9.41 -12.33
N ALA A 172 0.61 8.41 -12.78
CA ALA A 172 -0.83 8.45 -12.97
C ALA A 172 -1.55 7.74 -11.82
N PHE A 173 -2.82 8.11 -11.57
CA PHE A 173 -3.62 7.60 -10.46
C PHE A 173 -2.96 7.80 -9.08
N ALA A 174 -2.23 8.88 -8.92
CA ALA A 174 -1.58 9.29 -7.67
C ALA A 174 -2.26 10.55 -7.09
N GLY A 175 -3.60 10.55 -6.99
CA GLY A 175 -4.35 11.62 -6.33
C GLY A 175 -4.15 11.60 -4.81
N SER A 176 -4.37 12.73 -4.13
CA SER A 176 -4.09 12.86 -2.69
C SER A 176 -4.78 11.81 -1.82
N THR A 177 -6.02 11.43 -2.12
CA THR A 177 -6.73 10.36 -1.41
C THR A 177 -6.04 9.00 -1.59
N ILE A 178 -5.55 8.70 -2.80
CA ILE A 178 -4.77 7.48 -3.08
C ILE A 178 -3.43 7.53 -2.35
N CYS A 179 -2.75 8.67 -2.36
CA CYS A 179 -1.51 8.85 -1.62
C CYS A 179 -1.71 8.67 -0.11
N TYR A 180 -2.82 9.15 0.44
CA TYR A 180 -3.10 8.95 1.87
C TYR A 180 -3.38 7.48 2.19
N ALA A 181 -4.15 6.77 1.37
CA ALA A 181 -4.35 5.33 1.51
C ALA A 181 -3.03 4.57 1.44
N PHE A 182 -2.15 4.95 0.50
CA PHE A 182 -0.79 4.42 0.42
C PHE A 182 0.03 4.71 1.69
N MET A 183 -0.01 5.93 2.23
CA MET A 183 0.70 6.28 3.47
C MET A 183 0.23 5.42 4.65
N GLN A 184 -1.06 5.12 4.73
CA GLN A 184 -1.63 4.20 5.72
C GLN A 184 -1.14 2.76 5.48
N ALA A 185 -1.22 2.27 4.25
CA ALA A 185 -0.81 0.91 3.89
C ALA A 185 0.68 0.67 4.12
N ALA A 186 1.54 1.64 3.74
CA ALA A 186 2.99 1.58 3.88
C ALA A 186 3.51 1.93 5.29
N GLY A 187 2.61 2.21 6.24
CA GLY A 187 2.97 2.51 7.62
C GLY A 187 3.66 3.87 7.83
N MET A 188 3.52 4.79 6.87
CA MET A 188 3.98 6.17 7.04
C MET A 188 3.13 6.94 8.06
N VAL A 189 1.89 6.49 8.25
CA VAL A 189 0.99 6.95 9.31
C VAL A 189 0.41 5.75 10.03
N ASN A 190 0.37 5.79 11.36
CA ASN A 190 -0.35 4.84 12.18
C ASN A 190 -1.77 5.37 12.40
N ASP A 191 -2.70 4.92 11.60
CA ASP A 191 -4.12 5.31 11.64
C ASP A 191 -5.02 4.23 12.24
N HIS A 192 -4.43 3.23 12.88
CA HIS A 192 -5.21 2.36 13.75
C HIS A 192 -5.89 3.19 14.84
N LEU A 193 -7.17 2.90 15.14
CA LEU A 193 -7.86 3.56 16.24
C LEU A 193 -7.13 3.25 17.57
N VAL A 194 -7.09 4.21 18.49
CA VAL A 194 -6.45 4.02 19.81
C VAL A 194 -7.03 2.84 20.60
N SER A 195 -8.25 2.44 20.30
CA SER A 195 -8.90 1.26 20.89
C SER A 195 -8.57 -0.04 20.14
N CYS A 196 -7.87 0.01 19.01
CA CYS A 196 -7.43 -1.15 18.24
C CYS A 196 -6.12 -1.68 18.83
N PHE A 197 -6.01 -3.01 18.99
CA PHE A 197 -4.79 -3.61 19.53
C PHE A 197 -3.54 -3.30 18.68
N ARG A 198 -3.69 -3.13 17.36
CA ARG A 198 -2.59 -2.81 16.48
C ARG A 198 -2.00 -1.42 16.70
N HIS A 199 -2.79 -0.45 17.22
CA HIS A 199 -2.27 0.90 17.48
C HIS A 199 -1.02 0.88 18.37
N ALA A 200 -1.10 0.19 19.49
CA ALA A 200 0.02 0.07 20.45
C ALA A 200 1.15 -0.80 19.88
N GLU A 201 0.83 -1.88 19.14
CA GLU A 201 1.86 -2.73 18.54
C GLU A 201 2.69 -1.98 17.49
N ILE A 202 2.05 -1.17 16.62
CA ILE A 202 2.76 -0.34 15.64
C ILE A 202 3.61 0.73 16.31
N LEU A 203 3.09 1.39 17.34
CA LEU A 203 3.85 2.37 18.13
C LEU A 203 5.12 1.74 18.72
N ALA A 204 5.02 0.51 19.24
CA ALA A 204 6.16 -0.22 19.82
C ALA A 204 7.22 -0.64 18.78
N LEU A 205 6.86 -0.76 17.49
CA LEU A 205 7.85 -1.04 16.43
C LEU A 205 8.80 0.14 16.21
N ASP A 206 8.31 1.37 16.32
CA ASP A 206 9.10 2.58 16.11
C ASP A 206 10.09 2.81 17.25
N THR A 207 9.67 2.60 18.49
CA THR A 207 10.54 2.73 19.66
C THR A 207 11.72 1.77 19.65
N ARG A 208 11.55 0.53 19.17
CA ARG A 208 12.63 -0.46 19.04
C ARG A 208 13.67 -0.09 17.98
N ARG A 209 13.27 0.59 16.90
CA ARG A 209 14.19 1.05 15.84
C ARG A 209 15.04 2.24 16.28
N SER A 210 14.55 3.04 17.22
CA SER A 210 15.26 4.22 17.74
C SER A 210 16.34 3.85 18.78
N THR A 211 16.35 2.62 19.28
CA THR A 211 17.30 2.11 20.31
C THR A 211 18.32 1.11 19.78
N ALA A 212 18.30 0.80 18.49
CA ALA A 212 19.25 -0.09 17.80
C ALA A 212 20.15 0.72 16.85
#